data_79101c03a116f3d14a45fa00f860a5fb
#
_entry.id   79101c03a116f3d14a45fa00f860a5fb
#
_cell.length_a   1.000
_cell.length_b   1.000
_cell.length_c   1.000
_cell.angle_alpha   90.00
_cell.angle_beta   90.00
_cell.angle_gamma   90.00
#
_symmetry.space_group_name_H-M   'P 1'
#
loop_
_entity.id
_entity.type
_entity.pdbx_description
1 polymer ?
#
loop_
_entity_poly.entity_id
_entity_poly.type
_entity_poly.pdbx_seq_one_letter_code
_entity_poly.pdbx_strand_id
1 'polypeptide(L)'
;MAKINSRLKRKARIRRKLSGTAERPRLTVYKSLKHIYAQVVDDTSGQTLAAASTLSKDYKGAPAEGDKKAEARKVGQLIAEKCKAANIEAVVFDRNGFPYQGRIAAVADAARESGLKF
;
A
#
# COMPACT_ATOMS: atom_id res chain seq x y z
N MET A 1 -23.26 1.59 22.70
CA MET A 1 -22.98 2.33 21.48
C MET A 1 -21.55 2.05 21.03
N ALA A 2 -21.39 1.54 19.83
CA ALA A 2 -20.05 1.21 19.33
C ALA A 2 -19.24 2.49 19.10
N LYS A 3 -18.07 2.57 19.70
CA LYS A 3 -17.16 3.69 19.42
C LYS A 3 -16.54 3.49 18.05
N ILE A 4 -16.60 4.51 17.22
CA ILE A 4 -15.89 4.48 15.95
C ILE A 4 -14.38 4.45 16.25
N ASN A 5 -13.69 3.45 15.71
CA ASN A 5 -12.26 3.30 15.83
C ASN A 5 -11.58 4.56 15.27
N SER A 6 -10.59 5.12 15.99
CA SER A 6 -9.88 6.32 15.52
C SER A 6 -9.16 6.11 14.19
N ARG A 7 -8.71 4.88 13.87
CA ARG A 7 -8.16 4.55 12.56
C ARG A 7 -9.22 4.71 11.47
N LEU A 8 -10.44 4.23 11.72
CA LEU A 8 -11.54 4.36 10.75
C LEU A 8 -11.93 5.82 10.52
N LYS A 9 -11.88 6.65 11.55
CA LYS A 9 -12.10 8.09 11.41
C LYS A 9 -11.02 8.73 10.54
N ARG A 10 -9.75 8.40 10.76
CA ARG A 10 -8.64 8.90 9.94
C ARG A 10 -8.76 8.42 8.50
N LYS A 11 -9.09 7.15 8.30
CA LYS A 11 -9.30 6.58 6.97
C LYS A 11 -10.40 7.33 6.21
N ALA A 12 -11.54 7.57 6.84
CA ALA A 12 -12.64 8.31 6.21
C ALA A 12 -12.23 9.74 5.85
N ARG A 13 -11.48 10.41 6.74
CA ARG A 13 -10.99 11.78 6.51
C ARG A 13 -10.04 11.83 5.32
N ILE A 14 -9.12 10.88 5.23
CA ILE A 14 -8.15 10.78 4.14
C ILE A 14 -8.90 10.56 2.81
N ARG A 15 -9.83 9.61 2.78
CA ARG A 15 -10.56 9.25 1.56
C ARG A 15 -11.52 10.31 1.06
N ARG A 16 -11.95 11.24 1.90
CA ARG A 16 -12.72 12.40 1.43
C ARG A 16 -11.93 13.29 0.47
N LYS A 17 -10.60 13.34 0.65
CA LYS A 17 -9.70 14.20 -0.13
C LYS A 17 -8.91 13.44 -1.17
N LEU A 18 -8.97 12.12 -1.15
CA LEU A 18 -8.10 11.26 -1.92
C LEU A 18 -8.92 10.27 -2.74
N SER A 19 -8.79 10.36 -4.06
CA SER A 19 -9.44 9.43 -4.98
C SER A 19 -8.45 9.03 -6.06
N GLY A 20 -8.37 7.73 -6.34
CA GLY A 20 -7.53 7.19 -7.40
C GLY A 20 -8.27 7.19 -8.74
N THR A 21 -7.53 7.49 -9.80
CA THR A 21 -8.02 7.43 -11.19
C THR A 21 -7.19 6.42 -11.97
N ALA A 22 -7.56 6.13 -13.21
CA ALA A 22 -6.77 5.23 -14.06
C ALA A 22 -5.36 5.77 -14.31
N GLU A 23 -5.21 7.10 -14.41
CA GLU A 23 -3.93 7.76 -14.65
C GLU A 23 -3.08 7.85 -13.39
N ARG A 24 -3.72 8.01 -12.26
CA ARG A 24 -3.06 8.12 -10.96
C ARG A 24 -3.87 7.34 -9.91
N PRO A 25 -3.77 6.00 -9.95
CA PRO A 25 -4.56 5.17 -9.05
C PRO A 25 -4.13 5.30 -7.60
N ARG A 26 -4.97 4.84 -6.71
CA ARG A 26 -4.73 4.92 -5.27
C ARG A 26 -3.95 3.69 -4.80
N LEU A 27 -2.76 3.94 -4.25
CA LEU A 27 -1.98 2.90 -3.56
C LEU A 27 -2.43 2.87 -2.09
N THR A 28 -3.13 1.83 -1.70
CA THR A 28 -3.57 1.63 -0.33
C THR A 28 -2.75 0.53 0.33
N VAL A 29 -2.39 0.75 1.59
CA VAL A 29 -1.59 -0.20 2.37
C VAL A 29 -2.39 -0.59 3.62
N TYR A 30 -2.42 -1.87 3.90
CA TYR A 30 -3.06 -2.42 5.08
C TYR A 30 -2.08 -3.34 5.80
N LYS A 31 -2.05 -3.28 7.12
CA LYS A 31 -1.23 -4.19 7.93
C LYS A 31 -2.09 -4.97 8.90
N SER A 32 -1.78 -6.25 9.04
CA SER A 32 -2.30 -7.09 10.12
C SER A 32 -1.15 -7.41 11.08
N LEU A 33 -1.41 -8.23 12.07
CA LEU A 33 -0.40 -8.60 13.06
C LEU A 33 0.84 -9.24 12.43
N LYS A 34 0.66 -10.10 11.43
CA LYS A 34 1.74 -10.88 10.80
C LYS A 34 2.07 -10.49 9.37
N HIS A 35 1.19 -9.78 8.70
CA HIS A 35 1.30 -9.55 7.26
C HIS A 35 1.08 -8.09 6.89
N ILE A 36 1.56 -7.72 5.73
CA ILE A 36 1.31 -6.41 5.16
C ILE A 36 0.85 -6.57 3.70
N TYR A 37 -0.06 -5.71 3.28
CA TYR A 37 -0.73 -5.77 1.99
C TYR A 37 -0.67 -4.41 1.31
N ALA A 38 -0.47 -4.41 0.01
CA ALA A 38 -0.53 -3.20 -0.81
C ALA A 38 -1.42 -3.49 -2.02
N GLN A 39 -2.30 -2.55 -2.34
CA GLN A 39 -3.17 -2.62 -3.51
C GLN A 39 -3.16 -1.29 -4.24
N VAL A 40 -3.21 -1.34 -5.56
CA VAL A 40 -3.35 -0.16 -6.40
C VAL A 40 -4.71 -0.24 -7.06
N VAL A 41 -5.57 0.72 -6.76
CA VAL A 41 -6.99 0.70 -7.09
C VAL A 41 -7.36 1.91 -7.96
N ASP A 42 -8.09 1.66 -9.04
CA ASP A 42 -8.76 2.69 -9.80
C ASP A 42 -10.18 2.87 -9.23
N ASP A 43 -10.38 3.99 -8.52
CA ASP A 43 -11.67 4.26 -7.86
C ASP A 43 -12.79 4.60 -8.87
N THR A 44 -12.45 4.97 -10.09
CA THR A 44 -13.47 5.29 -11.12
C THR A 44 -14.14 4.03 -11.65
N SER A 45 -13.40 2.92 -11.73
CA SER A 45 -13.93 1.63 -12.21
C SER A 45 -14.13 0.62 -11.09
N GLY A 46 -13.58 0.88 -9.90
CA GLY A 46 -13.60 -0.05 -8.77
C GLY A 46 -12.67 -1.24 -8.94
N GLN A 47 -11.73 -1.18 -9.88
CA GLN A 47 -10.83 -2.30 -10.16
C GLN A 47 -9.52 -2.18 -9.41
N THR A 48 -9.04 -3.33 -8.92
CA THR A 48 -7.68 -3.44 -8.39
C THR A 48 -6.74 -3.72 -9.55
N LEU A 49 -5.83 -2.79 -9.81
CA LEU A 49 -4.89 -2.86 -10.93
C LEU A 49 -3.64 -3.65 -10.62
N ALA A 50 -3.20 -3.65 -9.37
CA ALA A 50 -2.04 -4.38 -8.89
C ALA A 50 -2.21 -4.68 -7.41
N ALA A 51 -1.65 -5.78 -6.95
CA ALA A 51 -1.68 -6.15 -5.55
C ALA A 51 -0.40 -6.91 -5.18
N ALA A 52 0.10 -6.66 -3.98
CA ALA A 52 1.26 -7.36 -3.43
C ALA A 52 1.08 -7.51 -1.92
N SER A 53 1.60 -8.59 -1.38
CA SER A 53 1.58 -8.83 0.06
C SER A 53 2.68 -9.82 0.44
N THR A 54 2.93 -9.96 1.74
CA THR A 54 3.81 -11.01 2.26
C THR A 54 3.27 -12.41 2.00
N LEU A 55 1.98 -12.52 1.62
CA LEU A 55 1.34 -13.79 1.25
C LEU A 55 1.34 -14.06 -0.25
N SER A 56 1.80 -13.12 -1.08
CA SER A 56 1.84 -13.27 -2.53
C SER A 56 2.82 -14.37 -2.93
N LYS A 57 2.49 -15.13 -3.97
CA LYS A 57 3.35 -16.19 -4.49
C LYS A 57 4.69 -15.66 -5.01
N ASP A 58 4.70 -14.46 -5.51
CA ASP A 58 5.89 -13.78 -6.02
C ASP A 58 6.66 -12.99 -4.95
N TYR A 59 6.21 -13.03 -3.70
CA TYR A 59 6.97 -12.48 -2.60
C TYR A 59 8.13 -13.42 -2.27
N LYS A 60 9.35 -12.94 -2.50
CA LYS A 60 10.59 -13.70 -2.31
C LYS A 60 11.36 -13.29 -1.06
N GLY A 61 10.67 -12.74 -0.09
CA GLY A 61 11.30 -12.45 1.20
C GLY A 61 11.35 -13.71 2.05
N ALA A 62 12.53 -14.09 2.53
CA ALA A 62 12.59 -15.00 3.66
C ALA A 62 11.83 -14.33 4.82
N PRO A 63 11.06 -15.07 5.64
CA PRO A 63 10.53 -14.48 6.85
C PRO A 63 11.72 -13.99 7.66
N ALA A 64 11.97 -12.70 7.62
CA ALA A 64 13.00 -12.09 8.43
C ALA A 64 12.47 -12.12 9.84
N GLU A 65 12.99 -13.04 10.63
CA GLU A 65 12.56 -13.23 11.99
C GLU A 65 12.58 -11.89 12.72
N GLY A 66 11.39 -11.38 13.07
CA GLY A 66 11.21 -10.14 13.80
C GLY A 66 11.39 -8.85 13.01
N ASP A 67 11.84 -8.88 11.74
CA ASP A 67 12.02 -7.66 10.98
C ASP A 67 10.88 -7.41 10.01
N LYS A 68 9.81 -6.84 10.56
CA LYS A 68 8.60 -6.53 9.80
C LYS A 68 8.80 -5.34 8.85
N LYS A 69 9.74 -4.46 9.13
CA LYS A 69 10.06 -3.34 8.23
C LYS A 69 10.74 -3.83 6.97
N ALA A 70 11.64 -4.80 7.07
CA ALA A 70 12.28 -5.40 5.90
C ALA A 70 11.26 -6.11 5.01
N GLU A 71 10.31 -6.82 5.60
CA GLU A 71 9.21 -7.43 4.86
C GLU A 71 8.35 -6.38 4.15
N ALA A 72 8.04 -5.28 4.83
CA ALA A 72 7.28 -4.18 4.26
C ALA A 72 8.02 -3.52 3.08
N ARG A 73 9.33 -3.35 3.18
CA ARG A 73 10.14 -2.82 2.08
C ARG A 73 10.07 -3.73 0.85
N LYS A 74 10.11 -5.03 1.04
CA LYS A 74 9.97 -5.98 -0.06
C LYS A 74 8.61 -5.91 -0.73
N VAL A 75 7.54 -5.74 0.05
CA VAL A 75 6.19 -5.52 -0.50
C VAL A 75 6.14 -4.22 -1.30
N GLY A 76 6.77 -3.14 -0.81
CA GLY A 76 6.87 -1.88 -1.53
C GLY A 76 7.60 -2.02 -2.87
N GLN A 77 8.72 -2.74 -2.89
CA GLN A 77 9.44 -3.04 -4.12
C GLN A 77 8.58 -3.84 -5.10
N LEU A 78 7.91 -4.87 -4.60
CA LEU A 78 7.06 -5.74 -5.41
C LEU A 78 5.90 -4.99 -6.03
N ILE A 79 5.20 -4.15 -5.25
CA ILE A 79 4.09 -3.37 -5.79
C ILE A 79 4.55 -2.37 -6.85
N ALA A 80 5.73 -1.77 -6.66
CA ALA A 80 6.31 -0.87 -7.65
C ALA A 80 6.65 -1.60 -8.96
N GLU A 81 7.21 -2.80 -8.87
CA GLU A 81 7.48 -3.64 -10.04
C GLU A 81 6.20 -3.99 -10.79
N LYS A 82 5.15 -4.34 -10.08
CA LYS A 82 3.84 -4.65 -10.68
C LYS A 82 3.23 -3.42 -11.34
N CYS A 83 3.40 -2.25 -10.74
CA CYS A 83 2.95 -1.00 -11.35
C CYS A 83 3.69 -0.72 -12.66
N LYS A 84 4.99 -0.92 -12.69
CA LYS A 84 5.78 -0.76 -13.93
C LYS A 84 5.29 -1.70 -15.03
N ALA A 85 5.04 -2.96 -14.69
CA ALA A 85 4.53 -3.94 -15.64
C ALA A 85 3.15 -3.57 -16.18
N ALA A 86 2.35 -2.86 -15.39
CA ALA A 86 1.03 -2.38 -15.78
C ALA A 86 1.04 -0.95 -16.36
N ASN A 87 2.22 -0.37 -16.60
CA ASN A 87 2.41 0.99 -17.10
C ASN A 87 1.85 2.08 -16.16
N ILE A 88 1.88 1.83 -14.86
CA ILE A 88 1.49 2.80 -13.84
C ILE A 88 2.76 3.48 -13.32
N GLU A 89 2.87 4.79 -13.55
CA GLU A 89 4.05 5.57 -13.16
C GLU A 89 3.85 6.34 -11.87
N ALA A 90 2.63 6.77 -11.60
CA ALA A 90 2.29 7.61 -10.45
C ALA A 90 1.03 7.10 -9.76
N VAL A 91 1.01 7.27 -8.45
CA VAL A 91 -0.14 6.90 -7.61
C VAL A 91 -0.41 7.99 -6.59
N VAL A 92 -1.59 7.98 -5.97
CA VAL A 92 -1.86 8.71 -4.75
C VAL A 92 -1.76 7.74 -3.58
N PHE A 93 -1.11 8.14 -2.50
CA PHE A 93 -0.87 7.23 -1.38
C PHE A 93 -1.98 7.34 -0.34
N ASP A 94 -2.61 6.21 -0.03
CA ASP A 94 -3.63 6.07 1.00
C ASP A 94 -3.09 5.18 2.12
N ARG A 95 -2.75 5.78 3.26
CA ARG A 95 -2.25 5.05 4.43
C ARG A 95 -3.33 4.28 5.18
N ASN A 96 -4.57 4.27 4.69
CA ASN A 96 -5.68 3.49 5.23
C ASN A 96 -5.96 3.76 6.72
N GLY A 97 -5.73 5.00 7.17
CA GLY A 97 -5.91 5.43 8.56
C GLY A 97 -4.83 5.01 9.53
N PHE A 98 -3.80 4.27 9.08
CA PHE A 98 -2.64 3.97 9.91
C PHE A 98 -1.71 5.18 10.01
N PRO A 99 -0.97 5.35 11.11
CA PRO A 99 0.08 6.38 11.17
C PRO A 99 1.15 6.14 10.11
N TYR A 100 1.67 7.23 9.52
CA TYR A 100 2.75 7.15 8.55
C TYR A 100 4.08 6.94 9.27
N GLN A 101 4.29 5.71 9.73
CA GLN A 101 5.50 5.30 10.43
C GLN A 101 5.65 3.78 10.37
N GLY A 102 6.81 3.27 10.74
CA GLY A 102 7.06 1.84 10.81
C GLY A 102 6.87 1.15 9.46
N ARG A 103 6.06 0.08 9.45
CA ARG A 103 5.82 -0.73 8.26
C ARG A 103 5.14 0.05 7.13
N ILE A 104 4.21 0.94 7.46
CA ILE A 104 3.51 1.74 6.45
C ILE A 104 4.49 2.66 5.72
N ALA A 105 5.32 3.37 6.46
CA ALA A 105 6.36 4.21 5.86
C ALA A 105 7.36 3.38 5.06
N ALA A 106 7.72 2.19 5.52
CA ALA A 106 8.67 1.32 4.84
C ALA A 106 8.16 0.89 3.45
N VAL A 107 6.87 0.55 3.32
CA VAL A 107 6.27 0.25 2.00
C VAL A 107 6.35 1.46 1.08
N ALA A 108 5.95 2.63 1.57
CA ALA A 108 5.94 3.85 0.77
C ALA A 108 7.34 4.24 0.31
N ASP A 109 8.31 4.23 1.23
CA ASP A 109 9.69 4.60 0.91
C ASP A 109 10.31 3.63 -0.10
N ALA A 110 10.11 2.33 0.06
CA ALA A 110 10.62 1.32 -0.87
C ALA A 110 9.98 1.44 -2.25
N ALA A 111 8.68 1.72 -2.32
CA ALA A 111 7.99 1.93 -3.59
C ALA A 111 8.54 3.16 -4.31
N ARG A 112 8.79 4.26 -3.60
CA ARG A 112 9.42 5.46 -4.17
C ARG A 112 10.83 5.20 -4.65
N GLU A 113 11.64 4.50 -3.87
CA GLU A 113 13.00 4.11 -4.25
C GLU A 113 13.03 3.24 -5.50
N SER A 114 11.98 2.46 -5.72
CA SER A 114 11.84 1.61 -6.91
C SER A 114 11.25 2.34 -8.12
N GLY A 115 11.00 3.64 -8.01
CA GLY A 115 10.63 4.50 -9.12
C GLY A 115 9.17 4.92 -9.19
N LEU A 116 8.33 4.49 -8.26
CA LEU A 116 6.93 4.90 -8.23
C LEU A 116 6.82 6.34 -7.71
N LYS A 117 6.03 7.16 -8.39
CA LYS A 117 5.92 8.58 -8.07
C LYS A 117 4.67 8.86 -7.23
N PHE A 118 4.88 9.45 -6.09
CA PHE A 118 3.78 9.98 -5.25
C PHE A 118 4.31 10.84 -4.11
#